data_e3e45e44bcc4d15af0312f048da0c8f5
#
_entry.id   e3e45e44bcc4d15af0312f048da0c8f5
#
_cell.length_a   1.000
_cell.length_b   1.000
_cell.length_c   1.000
_cell.angle_alpha   90.00
_cell.angle_beta   90.00
_cell.angle_gamma   90.00
#
_symmetry.space_group_name_H-M   'P 1'
#
loop_
_entity.id
_entity.type
_entity.pdbx_description
1 polymer ?
#
loop_
_entity_poly.entity_id
_entity_poly.type
_entity_poly.pdbx_seq_one_letter_code
_entity_poly.pdbx_strand_id
1 'polypeptide(L)'
;MTDTLNRPDANANVAWHLSRRIEAWAGEIRVNVIRIVAIALFYGRHLIELLIDRHGAAGGMYHLRVTAVIIAWAGAAGVIHLLLVRRHYPPMMKFATMILDMLMITLLCAIAGGPKTPMVLLYFAAITSAPLRLSLKLVWTATATAIVGYLVLLGYYVWYLVGSRIYFSTPEVRVPRSQEIITILAMLVTGLFAGQVVRQARRMVERVSHLSIAQEGQA
;
A
#
# COMPACT_ATOMS: atom_id res chain seq x y z
N MET A 1 -31.42 36.81 27.64
CA MET A 1 -30.15 36.67 28.39
C MET A 1 -29.82 35.19 28.55
N THR A 2 -29.65 34.47 27.41
CA THR A 2 -29.48 32.98 27.36
C THR A 2 -28.62 32.52 26.16
N ASP A 3 -27.57 33.26 25.81
CA ASP A 3 -26.77 32.94 24.57
C ASP A 3 -25.28 32.66 24.79
N THR A 4 -24.86 32.39 26.04
CA THR A 4 -23.44 32.21 26.38
C THR A 4 -23.07 30.77 26.74
N LEU A 5 -23.98 29.80 26.72
CA LEU A 5 -23.71 28.43 27.19
C LEU A 5 -23.27 27.45 26.09
N ASN A 6 -23.17 27.88 24.81
CA ASN A 6 -22.91 26.93 23.70
C ASN A 6 -21.56 27.12 22.98
N ARG A 7 -20.61 27.91 23.51
CA ARG A 7 -19.32 28.17 22.91
C ARG A 7 -18.22 27.12 23.18
N PRO A 8 -18.17 26.41 24.32
CA PRO A 8 -17.10 25.44 24.56
C PRO A 8 -17.17 24.24 23.61
N ASP A 9 -18.39 23.76 23.27
CA ASP A 9 -18.55 22.57 22.41
C ASP A 9 -18.16 22.83 20.95
N ALA A 10 -18.37 24.03 20.44
CA ALA A 10 -17.97 24.40 19.09
C ALA A 10 -16.43 24.41 18.91
N ASN A 11 -15.71 24.96 19.90
CA ASN A 11 -14.23 25.01 19.87
C ASN A 11 -13.62 23.63 20.05
N ALA A 12 -14.18 22.77 20.90
CA ALA A 12 -13.76 21.38 21.07
C ALA A 12 -13.96 20.57 19.79
N ASN A 13 -15.07 20.76 19.10
CA ASN A 13 -15.35 20.09 17.82
C ASN A 13 -14.37 20.54 16.71
N VAL A 14 -14.05 21.83 16.63
CA VAL A 14 -13.07 22.37 15.66
C VAL A 14 -11.68 21.82 15.94
N ALA A 15 -11.23 21.81 17.19
CA ALA A 15 -9.94 21.26 17.60
C ALA A 15 -9.83 19.76 17.28
N TRP A 16 -10.90 18.99 17.49
CA TRP A 16 -10.97 17.57 17.17
C TRP A 16 -10.88 17.31 15.65
N HIS A 17 -11.58 18.08 14.83
CA HIS A 17 -11.46 17.97 13.38
C HIS A 17 -10.09 18.35 12.85
N LEU A 18 -9.43 19.33 13.46
CA LEU A 18 -8.07 19.73 13.10
C LEU A 18 -7.03 18.66 13.47
N SER A 19 -7.12 18.08 14.68
CA SER A 19 -6.20 17.00 15.10
C SER A 19 -6.31 15.77 14.20
N ARG A 20 -7.52 15.35 13.85
CA ARG A 20 -7.74 14.25 12.89
C ARG A 20 -7.16 14.52 11.51
N ARG A 21 -7.23 15.76 11.03
CA ARG A 21 -6.62 16.13 9.73
C ARG A 21 -5.10 16.08 9.77
N ILE A 22 -4.51 16.53 10.88
CA ILE A 22 -3.05 16.50 11.08
C ILE A 22 -2.55 15.05 11.17
N GLU A 23 -3.23 14.20 11.93
CA GLU A 23 -2.88 12.78 12.03
C GLU A 23 -3.01 12.03 10.69
N ALA A 24 -4.07 12.29 9.93
CA ALA A 24 -4.25 11.72 8.60
C ALA A 24 -3.14 12.16 7.64
N TRP A 25 -2.73 13.41 7.68
CA TRP A 25 -1.62 13.96 6.89
C TRP A 25 -0.28 13.34 7.29
N ALA A 26 0.00 13.23 8.59
CA ALA A 26 1.23 12.61 9.09
C ALA A 26 1.32 11.12 8.71
N GLY A 27 0.19 10.41 8.71
CA GLY A 27 0.10 9.02 8.25
C GLY A 27 0.47 8.88 6.77
N GLU A 28 0.02 9.78 5.91
CA GLU A 28 0.34 9.75 4.48
C GLU A 28 1.81 10.06 4.21
N ILE A 29 2.41 10.99 4.94
CA ILE A 29 3.86 11.26 4.81
C ILE A 29 4.65 10.01 5.16
N ARG A 30 4.33 9.32 6.26
CA ARG A 30 5.02 8.08 6.67
C ARG A 30 4.93 7.01 5.59
N VAL A 31 3.73 6.77 5.06
CA VAL A 31 3.52 5.79 3.98
C VAL A 31 4.28 6.18 2.72
N ASN A 32 4.31 7.48 2.37
CA ASN A 32 5.04 7.92 1.19
C ASN A 32 6.56 7.78 1.35
N VAL A 33 7.10 8.01 2.56
CA VAL A 33 8.52 7.75 2.86
C VAL A 33 8.83 6.26 2.73
N ILE A 34 7.99 5.37 3.30
CA ILE A 34 8.15 3.92 3.18
C ILE A 34 8.12 3.49 1.71
N ARG A 35 7.22 4.06 0.90
CA ARG A 35 7.14 3.82 -0.54
C ARG A 35 8.45 4.19 -1.26
N ILE A 36 8.98 5.40 -1.01
CA ILE A 36 10.24 5.87 -1.61
C ILE A 36 11.40 4.95 -1.21
N VAL A 37 11.49 4.57 0.06
CA VAL A 37 12.51 3.65 0.56
C VAL A 37 12.37 2.28 -0.09
N ALA A 38 11.16 1.74 -0.19
CA ALA A 38 10.90 0.46 -0.85
C ALA A 38 11.31 0.50 -2.33
N ILE A 39 10.92 1.55 -3.07
CA ILE A 39 11.31 1.74 -4.48
C ILE A 39 12.84 1.78 -4.59
N ALA A 40 13.52 2.55 -3.74
CA ALA A 40 14.97 2.69 -3.77
C ALA A 40 15.68 1.35 -3.50
N LEU A 41 15.22 0.57 -2.52
CA LEU A 41 15.79 -0.73 -2.18
C LEU A 41 15.60 -1.75 -3.31
N PHE A 42 14.40 -1.87 -3.86
CA PHE A 42 14.12 -2.82 -4.94
C PHE A 42 14.84 -2.44 -6.23
N TYR A 43 14.89 -1.16 -6.57
CA TYR A 43 15.63 -0.70 -7.73
C TYR A 43 17.13 -0.80 -7.54
N GLY A 44 17.64 -0.49 -6.34
CA GLY A 44 19.04 -0.68 -6.00
C GLY A 44 19.48 -2.14 -6.16
N ARG A 45 18.66 -3.10 -5.65
CA ARG A 45 18.92 -4.53 -5.89
C ARG A 45 18.96 -4.86 -7.40
N HIS A 46 18.00 -4.36 -8.17
CA HIS A 46 17.96 -4.57 -9.62
C HIS A 46 19.20 -4.02 -10.35
N LEU A 47 19.70 -2.84 -9.93
CA LEU A 47 20.92 -2.27 -10.47
C LEU A 47 22.17 -3.10 -10.10
N ILE A 48 22.23 -3.63 -8.88
CA ILE A 48 23.32 -4.51 -8.44
C ILE A 48 23.33 -5.78 -9.29
N GLU A 49 22.18 -6.41 -9.53
CA GLU A 49 22.06 -7.58 -10.43
C GLU A 49 22.55 -7.25 -11.84
N LEU A 50 22.18 -6.09 -12.38
CA LEU A 50 22.64 -5.65 -13.70
C LEU A 50 24.16 -5.45 -13.77
N LEU A 51 24.77 -4.93 -12.69
CA LEU A 51 26.23 -4.71 -12.63
C LEU A 51 27.00 -6.03 -12.53
N ILE A 52 26.42 -7.04 -11.86
CA ILE A 52 27.04 -8.36 -11.70
C ILE A 52 26.88 -9.17 -13.00
N ASP A 53 25.74 -9.08 -13.65
CA ASP A 53 25.34 -9.92 -14.80
C ASP A 53 25.62 -9.21 -16.16
N ARG A 54 26.83 -8.67 -16.31
CA ARG A 54 27.26 -7.85 -17.48
C ARG A 54 27.15 -8.54 -18.83
N HIS A 55 26.83 -9.84 -18.92
CA HIS A 55 26.96 -10.66 -20.17
C HIS A 55 25.62 -11.15 -20.73
N GLY A 56 24.46 -10.81 -20.15
CA GLY A 56 23.16 -11.28 -20.62
C GLY A 56 22.54 -10.37 -21.69
N ALA A 57 22.70 -10.67 -22.96
CA ALA A 57 22.06 -9.95 -24.08
C ALA A 57 20.52 -9.92 -24.03
N ALA A 58 19.88 -10.79 -23.22
CA ALA A 58 18.44 -10.83 -22.98
C ALA A 58 17.95 -9.74 -21.99
N GLY A 59 18.85 -9.05 -21.29
CA GLY A 59 18.55 -8.13 -20.20
C GLY A 59 18.02 -6.75 -20.60
N GLY A 60 18.32 -6.26 -21.81
CA GLY A 60 18.09 -4.85 -22.14
C GLY A 60 16.61 -4.45 -22.14
N MET A 61 15.74 -5.27 -22.73
CA MET A 61 14.30 -4.99 -22.78
C MET A 61 13.60 -5.18 -21.43
N TYR A 62 14.02 -6.19 -20.66
CA TYR A 62 13.53 -6.41 -19.29
C TYR A 62 13.93 -5.25 -18.39
N HIS A 63 15.20 -4.86 -18.44
CA HIS A 63 15.73 -3.73 -17.67
C HIS A 63 15.01 -2.43 -18.00
N LEU A 64 14.78 -2.13 -19.29
CA LEU A 64 14.06 -0.95 -19.73
C LEU A 64 12.63 -0.93 -19.17
N ARG A 65 11.91 -2.04 -19.22
CA ARG A 65 10.53 -2.14 -18.70
C ARG A 65 10.48 -1.95 -17.17
N VAL A 66 11.37 -2.61 -16.43
CA VAL A 66 11.47 -2.45 -14.97
C VAL A 66 11.78 -0.99 -14.62
N THR A 67 12.78 -0.40 -15.27
CA THR A 67 13.18 0.99 -15.04
C THR A 67 12.05 1.96 -15.35
N ALA A 68 11.31 1.77 -16.44
CA ALA A 68 10.17 2.59 -16.81
C ALA A 68 9.07 2.56 -15.73
N VAL A 69 8.72 1.38 -15.22
CA VAL A 69 7.71 1.25 -14.13
C VAL A 69 8.21 1.91 -12.85
N ILE A 70 9.47 1.73 -12.50
CA ILE A 70 10.07 2.34 -11.30
C ILE A 70 10.10 3.87 -11.42
N ILE A 71 10.49 4.42 -12.57
CA ILE A 71 10.48 5.88 -12.79
C ILE A 71 9.05 6.42 -12.70
N ALA A 72 8.07 5.74 -13.31
CA ALA A 72 6.67 6.14 -13.22
C ALA A 72 6.16 6.12 -11.76
N TRP A 73 6.52 5.07 -10.99
CA TRP A 73 6.15 4.96 -9.58
C TRP A 73 6.83 6.00 -8.71
N ALA A 74 8.14 6.23 -8.90
CA ALA A 74 8.89 7.28 -8.21
C ALA A 74 8.37 8.69 -8.55
N GLY A 75 8.04 8.94 -9.82
CA GLY A 75 7.42 10.19 -10.26
C GLY A 75 6.07 10.43 -9.59
N ALA A 76 5.22 9.39 -9.54
CA ALA A 76 3.94 9.46 -8.82
C ALA A 76 4.14 9.73 -7.32
N ALA A 77 5.10 9.04 -6.67
CA ALA A 77 5.44 9.28 -5.27
C ALA A 77 5.94 10.72 -5.02
N GLY A 78 6.72 11.28 -5.95
CA GLY A 78 7.18 12.67 -5.93
C GLY A 78 6.03 13.67 -6.05
N VAL A 79 5.09 13.44 -6.98
CA VAL A 79 3.89 14.27 -7.13
C VAL A 79 3.04 14.23 -5.86
N ILE A 80 2.82 13.03 -5.29
CA ILE A 80 2.08 12.85 -4.04
C ILE A 80 2.79 13.62 -2.91
N HIS A 81 4.12 13.51 -2.82
CA HIS A 81 4.90 14.23 -1.81
C HIS A 81 4.74 15.73 -1.94
N LEU A 82 4.80 16.27 -3.16
CA LEU A 82 4.62 17.69 -3.44
C LEU A 82 3.21 18.18 -3.04
N LEU A 83 2.17 17.40 -3.33
CA LEU A 83 0.79 17.70 -2.94
C LEU A 83 0.65 17.70 -1.41
N LEU A 84 1.30 16.75 -0.72
CA LEU A 84 1.31 16.68 0.74
C LEU A 84 2.01 17.90 1.36
N VAL A 85 3.17 18.31 0.85
CA VAL A 85 3.91 19.49 1.31
C VAL A 85 3.09 20.77 1.09
N ARG A 86 2.39 20.87 -0.04
CA ARG A 86 1.47 22.00 -0.35
C ARG A 86 0.15 21.95 0.44
N ARG A 87 -0.02 21.00 1.35
CA ARG A 87 -1.23 20.77 2.16
C ARG A 87 -2.51 20.58 1.35
N HIS A 88 -2.38 20.22 0.07
CA HIS A 88 -3.52 19.92 -0.81
C HIS A 88 -3.85 18.43 -0.71
N TYR A 89 -4.70 18.08 0.28
CA TYR A 89 -5.00 16.68 0.60
C TYR A 89 -6.51 16.41 0.54
N PRO A 90 -7.04 16.06 -0.65
CA PRO A 90 -8.42 15.64 -0.79
C PRO A 90 -8.64 14.26 -0.12
N PRO A 91 -9.82 14.02 0.49
CA PRO A 91 -10.11 12.79 1.25
C PRO A 91 -10.01 11.50 0.41
N MET A 92 -10.21 11.60 -0.91
CA MET A 92 -10.10 10.47 -1.84
C MET A 92 -8.65 10.10 -2.18
N MET A 93 -7.69 10.98 -1.94
CA MET A 93 -6.29 10.78 -2.33
C MET A 93 -5.69 9.51 -1.71
N LYS A 94 -6.02 9.19 -0.45
CA LYS A 94 -5.56 7.98 0.24
C LYS A 94 -5.97 6.67 -0.46
N PHE A 95 -7.16 6.63 -1.06
CA PHE A 95 -7.60 5.46 -1.84
C PHE A 95 -6.93 5.41 -3.20
N ALA A 96 -6.83 6.57 -3.89
CA ALA A 96 -6.17 6.67 -5.18
C ALA A 96 -4.69 6.26 -5.09
N THR A 97 -3.96 6.72 -4.07
CA THR A 97 -2.56 6.34 -3.85
C THR A 97 -2.41 4.84 -3.55
N MET A 98 -3.34 4.25 -2.80
CA MET A 98 -3.34 2.82 -2.50
C MET A 98 -3.59 1.98 -3.77
N ILE A 99 -4.57 2.35 -4.58
CA ILE A 99 -4.87 1.66 -5.85
C ILE A 99 -3.68 1.79 -6.81
N LEU A 100 -3.07 2.97 -6.89
CA LEU A 100 -1.87 3.20 -7.69
C LEU A 100 -0.72 2.31 -7.25
N ASP A 101 -0.46 2.17 -5.95
CA ASP A 101 0.58 1.28 -5.43
C ASP A 101 0.31 -0.17 -5.83
N MET A 102 -0.93 -0.65 -5.69
CA MET A 102 -1.30 -2.01 -6.10
C MET A 102 -1.15 -2.23 -7.60
N LEU A 103 -1.49 -1.22 -8.42
CA LEU A 103 -1.29 -1.28 -9.86
C LEU A 103 0.20 -1.38 -10.22
N MET A 104 1.05 -0.56 -9.62
CA MET A 104 2.50 -0.59 -9.86
C MET A 104 3.14 -1.90 -9.42
N ILE A 105 2.73 -2.45 -8.27
CA ILE A 105 3.16 -3.77 -7.80
C ILE A 105 2.74 -4.86 -8.81
N THR A 106 1.50 -4.81 -9.28
CA THR A 106 0.99 -5.79 -10.27
C THR A 106 1.78 -5.73 -11.58
N LEU A 107 2.06 -4.52 -12.09
CA LEU A 107 2.88 -4.32 -13.28
C LEU A 107 4.32 -4.83 -13.07
N LEU A 108 4.91 -4.54 -11.92
CA LEU A 108 6.26 -5.01 -11.59
C LEU A 108 6.31 -6.53 -11.54
N CYS A 109 5.32 -7.18 -10.89
CA CYS A 109 5.20 -8.63 -10.86
C CYS A 109 5.01 -9.23 -12.26
N ALA A 110 4.20 -8.58 -13.12
CA ALA A 110 3.98 -9.04 -14.49
C ALA A 110 5.26 -9.03 -15.32
N ILE A 111 6.10 -8.00 -15.17
CA ILE A 111 7.39 -7.89 -15.85
C ILE A 111 8.41 -8.87 -15.26
N ALA A 112 8.38 -9.08 -13.94
CA ALA A 112 9.34 -9.94 -13.23
C ALA A 112 9.09 -11.44 -13.38
N GLY A 113 8.19 -11.87 -14.26
CA GLY A 113 7.93 -13.29 -14.53
C GLY A 113 6.62 -13.83 -13.95
N GLY A 114 5.72 -12.95 -13.52
CA GLY A 114 4.36 -13.31 -13.11
C GLY A 114 4.22 -13.74 -11.64
N PRO A 115 3.26 -14.61 -11.33
CA PRO A 115 2.90 -14.95 -9.94
C PRO A 115 3.92 -15.81 -9.19
N LYS A 116 4.94 -16.35 -9.89
CA LYS A 116 6.03 -17.13 -9.29
C LYS A 116 7.17 -16.25 -8.76
N THR A 117 7.16 -14.95 -9.06
CA THR A 117 8.21 -14.05 -8.62
C THR A 117 8.12 -13.74 -7.12
N PRO A 118 9.25 -13.59 -6.41
CA PRO A 118 9.27 -13.12 -5.02
C PRO A 118 8.65 -11.72 -4.84
N MET A 119 8.51 -10.94 -5.93
CA MET A 119 7.86 -9.62 -5.90
C MET A 119 6.41 -9.64 -5.43
N VAL A 120 5.75 -10.80 -5.42
CA VAL A 120 4.40 -11.01 -4.84
C VAL A 120 4.37 -10.61 -3.35
N LEU A 121 5.50 -10.68 -2.64
CA LEU A 121 5.62 -10.20 -1.25
C LEU A 121 5.33 -8.70 -1.09
N LEU A 122 5.46 -7.91 -2.16
CA LEU A 122 5.12 -6.48 -2.13
C LEU A 122 3.64 -6.21 -1.85
N TYR A 123 2.75 -7.12 -2.24
CA TYR A 123 1.33 -7.00 -1.87
C TYR A 123 1.14 -7.04 -0.35
N PHE A 124 1.86 -7.93 0.33
CA PHE A 124 1.82 -8.03 1.80
C PHE A 124 2.38 -6.77 2.45
N ALA A 125 3.51 -6.25 1.94
CA ALA A 125 4.08 -4.99 2.42
C ALA A 125 3.11 -3.82 2.24
N ALA A 126 2.38 -3.75 1.13
CA ALA A 126 1.37 -2.73 0.90
C ALA A 126 0.16 -2.87 1.84
N ILE A 127 -0.34 -4.10 2.08
CA ILE A 127 -1.42 -4.35 3.05
C ILE A 127 -0.97 -3.96 4.47
N THR A 128 0.24 -4.33 4.89
CA THR A 128 0.78 -4.01 6.23
C THR A 128 1.09 -2.54 6.43
N SER A 129 1.28 -1.76 5.36
CA SER A 129 1.43 -0.30 5.44
C SER A 129 0.11 0.45 5.63
N ALA A 130 -1.03 -0.16 5.26
CA ALA A 130 -2.34 0.47 5.34
C ALA A 130 -2.78 0.90 6.76
N PRO A 131 -2.49 0.15 7.85
CA PRO A 131 -2.75 0.55 9.23
C PRO A 131 -2.14 1.88 9.66
N LEU A 132 -1.01 2.28 9.08
CA LEU A 132 -0.33 3.55 9.40
C LEU A 132 -1.22 4.78 9.12
N ARG A 133 -2.26 4.61 8.32
CA ARG A 133 -3.26 5.64 8.00
C ARG A 133 -4.46 5.60 8.94
N LEU A 134 -4.46 4.74 9.95
CA LEU A 134 -5.51 4.57 10.96
C LEU A 134 -6.93 4.43 10.38
N SER A 135 -7.07 3.86 9.18
CA SER A 135 -8.34 3.74 8.48
C SER A 135 -8.66 2.27 8.17
N LEU A 136 -9.66 1.72 8.88
CA LEU A 136 -10.12 0.35 8.64
C LEU A 136 -10.65 0.14 7.21
N LYS A 137 -11.35 1.15 6.66
CA LYS A 137 -11.83 1.09 5.26
C LYS A 137 -10.67 0.94 4.28
N LEU A 138 -9.55 1.63 4.54
CA LEU A 138 -8.36 1.56 3.69
C LEU A 138 -7.67 0.19 3.76
N VAL A 139 -7.61 -0.44 4.95
CA VAL A 139 -7.08 -1.80 5.10
C VAL A 139 -7.88 -2.79 4.26
N TRP A 140 -9.21 -2.75 4.33
CA TRP A 140 -10.05 -3.64 3.52
C TRP A 140 -9.92 -3.35 2.02
N THR A 141 -9.83 -2.06 1.63
CA THR A 141 -9.57 -1.69 0.22
C THR A 141 -8.22 -2.21 -0.24
N ALA A 142 -7.17 -2.08 0.59
CA ALA A 142 -5.83 -2.60 0.28
C ALA A 142 -5.85 -4.12 0.09
N THR A 143 -6.50 -4.85 1.00
CA THR A 143 -6.60 -6.31 0.92
C THR A 143 -7.38 -6.75 -0.32
N ALA A 144 -8.51 -6.12 -0.59
CA ALA A 144 -9.33 -6.45 -1.77
C ALA A 144 -8.58 -6.15 -3.08
N THR A 145 -7.94 -4.98 -3.19
CA THR A 145 -7.18 -4.61 -4.38
C THR A 145 -5.91 -5.46 -4.57
N ALA A 146 -5.27 -5.92 -3.49
CA ALA A 146 -4.16 -6.87 -3.56
C ALA A 146 -4.61 -8.22 -4.12
N ILE A 147 -5.71 -8.77 -3.62
CA ILE A 147 -6.28 -10.03 -4.10
C ILE A 147 -6.68 -9.90 -5.58
N VAL A 148 -7.39 -8.82 -5.94
CA VAL A 148 -7.77 -8.56 -7.34
C VAL A 148 -6.53 -8.40 -8.21
N GLY A 149 -5.52 -7.65 -7.78
CA GLY A 149 -4.25 -7.48 -8.49
C GLY A 149 -3.54 -8.81 -8.73
N TYR A 150 -3.50 -9.68 -7.72
CA TYR A 150 -2.92 -11.01 -7.84
C TYR A 150 -3.71 -11.91 -8.80
N LEU A 151 -5.05 -11.87 -8.78
CA LEU A 151 -5.90 -12.60 -9.72
C LEU A 151 -5.72 -12.11 -11.16
N VAL A 152 -5.64 -10.79 -11.36
CA VAL A 152 -5.33 -10.19 -12.67
C VAL A 152 -3.95 -10.62 -13.15
N LEU A 153 -2.95 -10.63 -12.26
CA LEU A 153 -1.60 -11.10 -12.57
C LEU A 153 -1.60 -12.57 -12.98
N LEU A 154 -2.36 -13.43 -12.28
CA LEU A 154 -2.50 -14.83 -12.61
C LEU A 154 -3.19 -15.02 -13.98
N GLY A 155 -4.27 -14.29 -14.24
CA GLY A 155 -4.93 -14.29 -15.54
C GLY A 155 -3.99 -13.83 -16.66
N TYR A 156 -3.27 -12.73 -16.48
CA TYR A 156 -2.28 -12.25 -17.44
C TYR A 156 -1.18 -13.29 -17.72
N TYR A 157 -0.68 -13.95 -16.67
CA TYR A 157 0.34 -15.00 -16.79
C TYR A 157 -0.16 -16.19 -17.61
N VAL A 158 -1.38 -16.66 -17.32
CA VAL A 158 -1.99 -17.81 -18.01
C VAL A 158 -2.28 -17.53 -19.48
N TRP A 159 -2.81 -16.32 -19.79
CA TRP A 159 -3.35 -16.04 -21.13
C TRP A 159 -2.32 -15.40 -22.07
N TYR A 160 -1.46 -14.52 -21.56
CA TYR A 160 -0.53 -13.74 -22.37
C TYR A 160 0.92 -14.21 -22.29
N LEU A 161 1.43 -14.52 -21.07
CA LEU A 161 2.84 -14.79 -20.90
C LEU A 161 3.18 -16.23 -21.32
N VAL A 162 2.37 -17.19 -20.91
CA VAL A 162 2.59 -18.62 -21.14
C VAL A 162 1.74 -19.15 -22.27
N GLY A 163 0.53 -18.61 -22.41
CA GLY A 163 -0.51 -19.16 -23.28
C GLY A 163 -1.26 -20.32 -22.60
N SER A 164 -2.59 -20.30 -22.68
CA SER A 164 -3.45 -21.23 -21.95
C SER A 164 -3.15 -22.70 -22.27
N ARG A 165 -2.87 -23.03 -23.54
CA ARG A 165 -2.52 -24.42 -23.94
C ARG A 165 -1.27 -24.93 -23.24
N ILE A 166 -0.18 -24.13 -23.22
CA ILE A 166 1.10 -24.50 -22.60
C ILE A 166 0.94 -24.57 -21.09
N TYR A 167 0.21 -23.62 -20.48
CA TYR A 167 -0.02 -23.59 -19.04
C TYR A 167 -0.71 -24.87 -18.54
N PHE A 168 -1.71 -25.37 -19.25
CA PHE A 168 -2.44 -26.57 -18.82
C PHE A 168 -1.73 -27.88 -19.18
N SER A 169 -0.85 -27.89 -20.20
CA SER A 169 -0.12 -29.08 -20.63
C SER A 169 1.22 -29.30 -19.94
N THR A 170 1.84 -28.22 -19.42
CA THR A 170 3.20 -28.28 -18.86
C THR A 170 3.18 -28.03 -17.35
N PRO A 171 3.33 -29.07 -16.50
CA PRO A 171 3.28 -28.93 -15.03
C PRO A 171 4.32 -27.97 -14.45
N GLU A 172 5.51 -27.88 -15.06
CA GLU A 172 6.62 -27.04 -14.60
C GLU A 172 6.31 -25.54 -14.69
N VAL A 173 5.52 -25.14 -15.67
CA VAL A 173 5.13 -23.75 -15.90
C VAL A 173 3.92 -23.36 -15.05
N ARG A 174 3.11 -24.35 -14.69
CA ARG A 174 1.90 -24.13 -13.91
C ARG A 174 2.19 -23.65 -12.50
N VAL A 175 1.44 -22.67 -12.02
CA VAL A 175 1.41 -22.33 -10.59
C VAL A 175 0.60 -23.44 -9.87
N PRO A 176 1.14 -24.06 -8.82
CA PRO A 176 0.38 -25.04 -8.05
C PRO A 176 -0.87 -24.39 -7.45
N ARG A 177 -2.03 -25.02 -7.56
CA ARG A 177 -3.29 -24.50 -6.98
C ARG A 177 -3.20 -24.25 -5.49
N SER A 178 -2.42 -25.08 -4.78
CA SER A 178 -2.15 -24.88 -3.36
C SER A 178 -1.44 -23.54 -3.11
N GLN A 179 -0.47 -23.17 -3.94
CA GLN A 179 0.24 -21.90 -3.82
C GLN A 179 -0.69 -20.70 -4.11
N GLU A 180 -1.56 -20.79 -5.11
CA GLU A 180 -2.55 -19.75 -5.40
C GLU A 180 -3.48 -19.51 -4.20
N ILE A 181 -4.06 -20.60 -3.68
CA ILE A 181 -4.99 -20.55 -2.54
C ILE A 181 -4.26 -20.02 -1.29
N ILE A 182 -3.08 -20.54 -0.99
CA ILE A 182 -2.29 -20.13 0.17
C ILE A 182 -1.95 -18.63 0.08
N THR A 183 -1.57 -18.13 -1.09
CA THR A 183 -1.24 -16.71 -1.29
C THR A 183 -2.46 -15.82 -1.03
N ILE A 184 -3.63 -16.17 -1.57
CA ILE A 184 -4.88 -15.42 -1.35
C ILE A 184 -5.28 -15.46 0.12
N LEU A 185 -5.24 -16.65 0.77
CA LEU A 185 -5.54 -16.80 2.18
C LEU A 185 -4.57 -15.99 3.06
N ALA A 186 -3.28 -16.02 2.73
CA ALA A 186 -2.27 -15.25 3.44
C ALA A 186 -2.50 -13.74 3.32
N MET A 187 -2.88 -13.23 2.13
CA MET A 187 -3.28 -11.82 1.95
C MET A 187 -4.50 -11.47 2.81
N LEU A 188 -5.49 -12.35 2.87
CA LEU A 188 -6.71 -12.15 3.65
C LEU A 188 -6.41 -12.13 5.15
N VAL A 189 -5.60 -13.08 5.63
CA VAL A 189 -5.14 -13.14 7.03
C VAL A 189 -4.32 -11.89 7.38
N THR A 190 -3.42 -11.47 6.50
CA THR A 190 -2.64 -10.23 6.69
C THR A 190 -3.56 -9.01 6.80
N GLY A 191 -4.60 -8.92 5.97
CA GLY A 191 -5.62 -7.87 6.05
C GLY A 191 -6.41 -7.90 7.37
N LEU A 192 -6.76 -9.08 7.87
CA LEU A 192 -7.41 -9.26 9.17
C LEU A 192 -6.52 -8.76 10.32
N PHE A 193 -5.24 -9.16 10.35
CA PHE A 193 -4.28 -8.68 11.34
C PHE A 193 -4.09 -7.17 11.26
N ALA A 194 -3.89 -6.63 10.05
CA ALA A 194 -3.79 -5.20 9.81
C ALA A 194 -5.04 -4.44 10.32
N GLY A 195 -6.23 -5.01 10.12
CA GLY A 195 -7.49 -4.47 10.63
C GLY A 195 -7.57 -4.48 12.16
N GLN A 196 -7.06 -5.53 12.83
CA GLN A 196 -6.98 -5.59 14.29
C GLN A 196 -6.03 -4.52 14.85
N VAL A 197 -4.87 -4.33 14.22
CA VAL A 197 -3.91 -3.27 14.60
C VAL A 197 -4.58 -1.89 14.58
N VAL A 198 -5.35 -1.58 13.52
CA VAL A 198 -6.09 -0.31 13.44
C VAL A 198 -7.11 -0.17 14.56
N ARG A 199 -7.86 -1.22 14.86
CA ARG A 199 -8.87 -1.21 15.94
C ARG A 199 -8.20 -0.97 17.30
N GLN A 200 -7.08 -1.66 17.56
CA GLN A 200 -6.36 -1.51 18.81
C GLN A 200 -5.74 -0.11 18.95
N ALA A 201 -5.11 0.40 17.89
CA ALA A 201 -4.56 1.75 17.89
C ALA A 201 -5.62 2.82 18.16
N ARG A 202 -6.80 2.72 17.54
CA ARG A 202 -7.92 3.62 17.79
C ARG A 202 -8.39 3.61 19.24
N ARG A 203 -8.54 2.41 19.84
CA ARG A 203 -8.93 2.27 21.25
C ARG A 203 -7.91 2.89 22.20
N MET A 204 -6.61 2.82 21.88
CA MET A 204 -5.57 3.47 22.69
C MET A 204 -5.67 5.00 22.62
N VAL A 205 -5.85 5.56 21.42
CA VAL A 205 -6.03 7.01 21.25
C VAL A 205 -7.26 7.51 22.01
N GLU A 206 -8.39 6.81 21.94
CA GLU A 206 -9.61 7.15 22.68
C GLU A 206 -9.37 7.15 24.21
N ARG A 207 -8.67 6.16 24.75
CA ARG A 207 -8.36 6.09 26.20
C ARG A 207 -7.49 7.25 26.66
N VAL A 208 -6.46 7.60 25.88
CA VAL A 208 -5.55 8.73 26.22
C VAL A 208 -6.31 10.05 26.21
N SER A 209 -7.21 10.27 25.25
CA SER A 209 -8.03 11.49 25.21
C SER A 209 -8.97 11.62 26.40
N HIS A 210 -9.55 10.53 26.90
CA HIS A 210 -10.39 10.55 28.09
C HIS A 210 -9.61 10.86 29.37
N LEU A 211 -8.37 10.39 29.48
CA LEU A 211 -7.50 10.68 30.64
C LEU A 211 -7.05 12.14 30.68
N SER A 212 -6.75 12.76 29.54
CA SER A 212 -6.37 14.17 29.49
C SER A 212 -7.51 15.10 29.90
N ILE A 213 -8.74 14.82 29.46
CA ILE A 213 -9.93 15.59 29.84
C ILE A 213 -10.22 15.45 31.34
N ALA A 214 -10.04 14.26 31.91
CA ALA A 214 -10.25 14.03 33.35
C ALA A 214 -9.23 14.78 34.23
N GLN A 215 -7.98 14.95 33.77
CA GLN A 215 -6.94 15.73 34.45
C GLN A 215 -7.20 17.25 34.38
N GLU A 216 -7.66 17.77 33.26
CA GLU A 216 -8.01 19.20 33.13
C GLU A 216 -9.22 19.59 33.97
N GLY A 217 -10.13 18.66 34.24
CA GLY A 217 -11.31 18.90 35.10
C GLY A 217 -11.03 18.86 36.61
N GLN A 218 -9.81 18.45 37.01
CA GLN A 218 -9.36 18.39 38.42
C GLN A 218 -8.41 19.53 38.82
N ALA A 219 -7.96 20.33 37.88
CA ALA A 219 -7.10 21.53 38.10
C ALA A 219 -7.93 22.81 38.08
#